data_a4957c6facaf33d9f732bb4f0a8e9e14
#
_entry.id   a4957c6facaf33d9f732bb4f0a8e9e14
#
_cell.length_a   1.000
_cell.length_b   1.000
_cell.length_c   1.000
_cell.angle_alpha   90.00
_cell.angle_beta   90.00
_cell.angle_gamma   90.00
#
_symmetry.space_group_name_H-M   'P 1'
#
loop_
_entity.id
_entity.type
_entity.pdbx_description
1 polymer ?
#
loop_
_entity_poly.entity_id
_entity_poly.type
_entity_poly.pdbx_seq_one_letter_code
_entity_poly.pdbx_strand_id
1 'polypeptide(L)'
;MLNRVTLHKLAKQVKQLICIKAILLLLYFLFPSTIYSSNNEMEELKCDSGANPGQVKRWQYNHKDLIEIYPNGYRRVYDIKSINEEKILADENAVRGLYFVSIHFNRISIDVKVSTPLVKYIDKNCKKISR
;
A
#
# COMPACT_ATOMS: atom_id res chain seq x y z
N MET A 1 -50.40 43.14 10.69
CA MET A 1 -50.99 41.92 11.28
C MET A 1 -50.52 40.71 10.44
N LEU A 2 -49.59 39.92 10.91
CA LEU A 2 -49.19 38.69 10.23
C LEU A 2 -50.34 37.67 10.42
N ASN A 3 -50.80 37.15 9.29
CA ASN A 3 -51.91 36.23 9.23
C ASN A 3 -51.52 34.88 9.90
N ARG A 4 -52.36 34.33 10.79
CA ARG A 4 -52.09 33.06 11.52
C ARG A 4 -51.68 31.90 10.59
N VAL A 5 -52.14 31.91 9.37
CA VAL A 5 -51.83 30.89 8.35
C VAL A 5 -50.35 30.96 7.92
N THR A 6 -49.75 32.15 7.81
CA THR A 6 -48.34 32.33 7.45
C THR A 6 -47.41 31.89 8.57
N LEU A 7 -47.80 32.13 9.82
CA LEU A 7 -47.00 31.71 10.99
C LEU A 7 -46.92 30.18 11.10
N HIS A 8 -48.02 29.49 10.78
CA HIS A 8 -48.06 28.02 10.83
C HIS A 8 -47.23 27.36 9.71
N LYS A 9 -47.18 27.95 8.51
CA LYS A 9 -46.35 27.51 7.41
C LYS A 9 -44.86 27.71 7.71
N LEU A 10 -44.49 28.85 8.28
CA LEU A 10 -43.11 29.14 8.71
C LEU A 10 -42.62 28.16 9.78
N ALA A 11 -43.43 27.88 10.78
CA ALA A 11 -43.08 26.93 11.84
C ALA A 11 -42.88 25.51 11.31
N LYS A 12 -43.64 25.09 10.30
CA LYS A 12 -43.51 23.79 9.68
C LYS A 12 -42.23 23.67 8.83
N GLN A 13 -41.86 24.75 8.12
CA GLN A 13 -40.61 24.82 7.37
C GLN A 13 -39.37 24.80 8.28
N VAL A 14 -39.40 25.52 9.39
CA VAL A 14 -38.27 25.54 10.32
C VAL A 14 -38.06 24.16 10.97
N LYS A 15 -39.14 23.45 11.34
CA LYS A 15 -39.04 22.08 11.84
C LYS A 15 -38.46 21.11 10.82
N GLN A 16 -38.82 21.21 9.56
CA GLN A 16 -38.23 20.39 8.51
C GLN A 16 -36.74 20.66 8.30
N LEU A 17 -36.29 21.92 8.34
CA LEU A 17 -34.89 22.30 8.23
C LEU A 17 -34.06 21.75 9.40
N ILE A 18 -34.60 21.76 10.60
CA ILE A 18 -33.94 21.25 11.81
C ILE A 18 -33.79 19.71 11.72
N CYS A 19 -34.84 19.00 11.27
CA CYS A 19 -34.74 17.55 11.07
C CYS A 19 -33.71 17.16 10.00
N ILE A 20 -33.60 17.89 8.89
CA ILE A 20 -32.62 17.61 7.84
C ILE A 20 -31.21 17.83 8.35
N LYS A 21 -30.96 18.90 9.10
CA LYS A 21 -29.67 19.17 9.73
C LYS A 21 -29.28 18.10 10.76
N ALA A 22 -30.22 17.62 11.55
CA ALA A 22 -29.98 16.56 12.52
C ALA A 22 -29.65 15.23 11.84
N ILE A 23 -30.33 14.89 10.75
CA ILE A 23 -30.04 13.67 9.95
C ILE A 23 -28.66 13.76 9.28
N LEU A 24 -28.29 14.92 8.74
CA LEU A 24 -26.97 15.13 8.16
C LEU A 24 -25.84 15.02 9.20
N LEU A 25 -26.06 15.53 10.41
CA LEU A 25 -25.11 15.38 11.52
C LEU A 25 -25.00 13.91 11.97
N LEU A 26 -26.08 13.18 12.05
CA LEU A 26 -26.08 11.74 12.37
C LEU A 26 -25.35 10.92 11.31
N LEU A 27 -25.51 11.23 10.01
CA LEU A 27 -24.78 10.61 8.92
C LEU A 27 -23.27 10.88 9.00
N TYR A 28 -22.87 12.07 9.47
CA TYR A 28 -21.45 12.40 9.68
C TYR A 28 -20.80 11.57 10.80
N PHE A 29 -21.57 11.18 11.82
CA PHE A 29 -21.11 10.33 12.91
C PHE A 29 -21.15 8.83 12.58
N LEU A 30 -21.99 8.41 11.62
CA LEU A 30 -22.13 7.01 11.22
C LEU A 30 -21.13 6.57 10.14
N PHE A 31 -20.47 7.52 9.46
CA PHE A 31 -19.31 7.23 8.64
C PHE A 31 -18.06 7.60 9.44
N PRO A 32 -17.48 6.67 10.23
CA PRO A 32 -16.14 6.86 10.71
C PRO A 32 -15.29 7.07 9.47
N SER A 33 -14.68 8.24 9.36
CA SER A 33 -13.59 8.43 8.42
C SER A 33 -12.59 7.33 8.77
N THR A 34 -12.56 6.27 7.99
CA THR A 34 -11.46 5.33 8.03
C THR A 34 -10.24 6.18 7.70
N ILE A 35 -9.59 6.67 8.76
CA ILE A 35 -8.26 7.22 8.66
C ILE A 35 -7.46 6.04 8.11
N TYR A 36 -7.22 6.07 6.82
CA TYR A 36 -6.26 5.19 6.17
C TYR A 36 -4.94 5.56 6.81
N SER A 37 -4.65 4.91 7.94
CA SER A 37 -3.32 4.94 8.52
C SER A 37 -2.44 4.37 7.42
N SER A 38 -1.73 5.26 6.73
CA SER A 38 -0.63 4.88 5.87
C SER A 38 0.42 4.28 6.80
N ASN A 39 0.23 3.01 7.12
CA ASN A 39 1.23 2.24 7.83
C ASN A 39 2.43 2.17 6.88
N ASN A 40 3.42 3.02 7.13
CA ASN A 40 4.77 2.91 6.55
C ASN A 40 5.49 1.67 7.11
N GLU A 41 4.74 0.68 7.55
CA GLU A 41 5.28 -0.56 8.07
C GLU A 41 5.95 -1.31 6.91
N MET A 42 7.25 -1.54 7.08
CA MET A 42 8.04 -2.28 6.10
C MET A 42 7.78 -3.76 6.30
N GLU A 43 7.23 -4.41 5.29
CA GLU A 43 7.20 -5.87 5.23
C GLU A 43 8.59 -6.40 4.86
N GLU A 44 8.96 -7.57 5.38
CA GLU A 44 10.26 -8.17 5.11
C GLU A 44 10.13 -9.60 4.60
N LEU A 45 10.95 -9.92 3.56
CA LEU A 45 11.13 -11.27 3.03
C LEU A 45 12.57 -11.71 3.26
N LYS A 46 12.73 -12.98 3.60
CA LYS A 46 14.00 -13.68 3.64
C LYS A 46 14.03 -14.74 2.57
N CYS A 47 14.99 -14.69 1.64
CA CYS A 47 15.07 -15.54 0.46
C CYS A 47 16.45 -16.23 0.35
N ASP A 48 16.46 -17.38 -0.31
CA ASP A 48 17.71 -17.95 -0.80
C ASP A 48 18.19 -17.16 -2.02
N SER A 49 19.41 -16.67 -1.99
CA SER A 49 19.95 -15.80 -3.03
C SER A 49 20.23 -16.56 -4.32
N GLY A 50 19.58 -16.13 -5.40
CA GLY A 50 19.85 -16.67 -6.74
C GLY A 50 21.18 -16.18 -7.34
N ALA A 51 21.65 -15.00 -6.94
CA ALA A 51 22.93 -14.46 -7.37
C ALA A 51 24.12 -15.12 -6.65
N ASN A 52 23.94 -15.51 -5.39
CA ASN A 52 24.97 -16.10 -4.54
C ASN A 52 24.44 -17.35 -3.86
N PRO A 53 24.50 -18.52 -4.51
CA PRO A 53 23.99 -19.76 -3.95
C PRO A 53 24.57 -20.06 -2.56
N GLY A 54 23.71 -20.50 -1.65
CA GLY A 54 24.08 -20.77 -0.25
C GLY A 54 24.05 -19.55 0.68
N GLN A 55 23.81 -18.35 0.15
CA GLN A 55 23.63 -17.14 0.96
C GLN A 55 22.15 -16.79 1.06
N VAL A 56 21.84 -16.08 2.15
CA VAL A 56 20.49 -15.55 2.42
C VAL A 56 20.49 -14.07 2.10
N LYS A 57 19.46 -13.64 1.37
CA LYS A 57 19.20 -12.25 1.05
C LYS A 57 17.89 -11.80 1.70
N ARG A 58 17.78 -10.53 2.06
CA ARG A 58 16.57 -9.94 2.60
C ARG A 58 16.03 -8.87 1.65
N TRP A 59 14.70 -8.79 1.58
CA TRP A 59 13.97 -7.79 0.84
C TRP A 59 13.01 -7.10 1.80
N GLN A 60 12.98 -5.78 1.81
CA GLN A 60 12.02 -4.99 2.57
C GLN A 60 11.20 -4.15 1.60
N TYR A 61 9.90 -4.02 1.83
CA TYR A 61 9.05 -3.22 0.98
C TYR A 61 7.91 -2.57 1.75
N ASN A 62 7.47 -1.43 1.23
CA ASN A 62 6.25 -0.73 1.62
C ASN A 62 5.45 -0.37 0.36
N HIS A 63 4.61 0.65 0.39
CA HIS A 63 3.84 1.08 -0.78
C HIS A 63 4.68 1.85 -1.83
N LYS A 64 5.87 2.30 -1.48
CA LYS A 64 6.70 3.18 -2.32
C LYS A 64 8.03 2.55 -2.68
N ASP A 65 8.71 1.99 -1.71
CA ASP A 65 10.08 1.55 -1.83
C ASP A 65 10.20 0.04 -1.68
N LEU A 66 11.04 -0.57 -2.53
CA LEU A 66 11.52 -1.93 -2.40
C LEU A 66 13.03 -1.88 -2.15
N ILE A 67 13.49 -2.51 -1.09
CA ILE A 67 14.88 -2.47 -0.64
C ILE A 67 15.49 -3.87 -0.67
N GLU A 68 16.52 -4.04 -1.47
CA GLU A 68 17.36 -5.23 -1.50
C GLU A 68 18.46 -5.09 -0.46
N ILE A 69 18.59 -6.07 0.45
CA ILE A 69 19.59 -6.07 1.50
C ILE A 69 20.51 -7.28 1.30
N TYR A 70 21.74 -6.97 0.95
CA TYR A 70 22.79 -7.97 0.69
C TYR A 70 23.36 -8.52 2.01
N PRO A 71 23.98 -9.73 1.98
CA PRO A 71 24.57 -10.34 3.16
C PRO A 71 25.64 -9.47 3.86
N ASN A 72 26.36 -8.64 3.08
CA ASN A 72 27.37 -7.70 3.58
C ASN A 72 26.78 -6.40 4.17
N GLY A 73 25.42 -6.30 4.23
CA GLY A 73 24.73 -5.13 4.73
C GLY A 73 24.51 -4.01 3.70
N TYR A 74 25.06 -4.13 2.48
CA TYR A 74 24.77 -3.17 1.41
C TYR A 74 23.28 -3.17 1.08
N ARG A 75 22.72 -1.99 0.79
CA ARG A 75 21.31 -1.79 0.48
C ARG A 75 21.16 -1.11 -0.88
N ARG A 76 20.25 -1.64 -1.69
CA ARG A 76 19.83 -1.02 -2.95
C ARG A 76 18.35 -0.73 -2.88
N VAL A 77 17.96 0.47 -3.27
CA VAL A 77 16.58 0.93 -3.23
C VAL A 77 16.02 1.00 -4.65
N TYR A 78 14.82 0.48 -4.82
CA TYR A 78 14.03 0.52 -6.05
C TYR A 78 12.71 1.22 -5.79
N ASP A 79 12.21 1.99 -6.75
CA ASP A 79 10.89 2.60 -6.69
C ASP A 79 9.83 1.60 -7.15
N ILE A 80 8.81 1.41 -6.35
CA ILE A 80 7.67 0.56 -6.70
C ILE A 80 6.82 1.28 -7.74
N LYS A 81 6.62 0.64 -8.89
CA LYS A 81 5.78 1.13 -9.98
C LYS A 81 4.36 0.56 -9.91
N SER A 82 4.21 -0.65 -9.41
CA SER A 82 2.91 -1.24 -9.12
C SER A 82 3.00 -2.27 -8.01
N ILE A 83 1.95 -2.36 -7.23
CA ILE A 83 1.78 -3.33 -6.14
C ILE A 83 0.34 -3.83 -6.13
N ASN A 84 0.16 -5.14 -6.08
CA ASN A 84 -1.11 -5.80 -5.86
C ASN A 84 -0.89 -7.10 -5.07
N GLU A 85 -1.96 -7.86 -4.80
CA GLU A 85 -1.89 -9.09 -4.01
C GLU A 85 -1.01 -10.19 -4.61
N GLU A 86 -0.81 -10.18 -5.93
CA GLU A 86 -0.06 -11.21 -6.66
C GLU A 86 1.36 -10.78 -7.00
N LYS A 87 1.60 -9.45 -7.11
CA LYS A 87 2.85 -8.98 -7.69
C LYS A 87 3.23 -7.58 -7.22
N ILE A 88 4.53 -7.39 -7.01
CA ILE A 88 5.19 -6.08 -6.91
C ILE A 88 6.11 -5.91 -8.12
N LEU A 89 6.05 -4.74 -8.77
CA LEU A 89 7.00 -4.33 -9.80
C LEU A 89 7.74 -3.09 -9.33
N ALA A 90 9.06 -3.11 -9.44
CA ALA A 90 9.91 -2.00 -9.07
C ALA A 90 11.07 -1.83 -10.07
N ASP A 91 11.57 -0.62 -10.19
CA ASP A 91 12.79 -0.33 -10.95
C ASP A 91 13.72 0.62 -10.18
N GLU A 92 14.99 0.67 -10.57
CA GLU A 92 15.95 1.60 -10.01
C GLU A 92 15.86 2.94 -10.75
N ASN A 93 15.47 4.01 -10.05
CA ASN A 93 15.27 5.34 -10.63
C ASN A 93 16.54 5.96 -11.23
N ALA A 94 17.69 5.64 -10.66
CA ALA A 94 18.97 6.23 -11.07
C ALA A 94 19.36 5.85 -12.50
N VAL A 95 18.85 4.70 -13.00
CA VAL A 95 19.18 4.17 -14.32
C VAL A 95 17.90 3.63 -14.96
N ARG A 96 17.08 4.56 -15.46
CA ARG A 96 15.76 4.23 -16.05
C ARG A 96 15.81 3.00 -16.95
N GLY A 97 15.08 1.98 -16.57
CA GLY A 97 14.82 0.81 -17.39
C GLY A 97 15.93 -0.22 -17.44
N LEU A 98 16.99 -0.14 -16.63
CA LEU A 98 18.08 -1.12 -16.64
C LEU A 98 17.99 -2.15 -15.52
N TYR A 99 17.39 -1.79 -14.38
CA TYR A 99 17.27 -2.68 -13.24
C TYR A 99 15.80 -2.84 -12.88
N PHE A 100 15.29 -4.05 -13.10
CA PHE A 100 13.91 -4.38 -12.78
C PHE A 100 13.86 -5.47 -11.72
N VAL A 101 12.98 -5.30 -10.77
CA VAL A 101 12.67 -6.32 -9.77
C VAL A 101 11.18 -6.61 -9.82
N SER A 102 10.83 -7.89 -9.79
CA SER A 102 9.45 -8.32 -9.59
C SER A 102 9.36 -9.36 -8.49
N ILE A 103 8.48 -9.13 -7.54
CA ILE A 103 8.11 -10.12 -6.52
C ILE A 103 6.80 -10.75 -6.96
N HIS A 104 6.75 -12.07 -7.00
CA HIS A 104 5.56 -12.84 -7.31
C HIS A 104 5.10 -13.58 -6.06
N PHE A 105 3.89 -13.30 -5.64
CA PHE A 105 3.22 -13.96 -4.50
C PHE A 105 2.32 -15.08 -5.03
N ASN A 106 2.80 -16.30 -4.99
CA ASN A 106 1.99 -17.47 -5.29
C ASN A 106 1.49 -18.09 -3.99
N ARG A 107 0.43 -18.91 -4.04
CA ARG A 107 -0.09 -19.62 -2.86
C ARG A 107 0.93 -20.54 -2.19
N ILE A 108 1.94 -21.01 -2.93
CA ILE A 108 2.90 -22.01 -2.50
C ILE A 108 4.29 -21.39 -2.29
N SER A 109 4.66 -20.36 -3.04
CA SER A 109 5.99 -19.76 -3.02
C SER A 109 5.94 -18.26 -3.23
N ILE A 110 6.98 -17.59 -2.74
CA ILE A 110 7.27 -16.20 -3.08
C ILE A 110 8.62 -16.22 -3.78
N ASP A 111 8.66 -15.67 -5.00
CA ASP A 111 9.85 -15.58 -5.82
C ASP A 111 10.17 -14.13 -6.13
N VAL A 112 11.44 -13.74 -6.02
CA VAL A 112 11.92 -12.42 -6.39
C VAL A 112 12.80 -12.53 -7.63
N LYS A 113 12.33 -12.00 -8.76
CA LYS A 113 13.07 -11.97 -10.03
C LYS A 113 13.77 -10.64 -10.18
N VAL A 114 15.08 -10.68 -10.38
CA VAL A 114 15.90 -9.51 -10.65
C VAL A 114 16.42 -9.59 -12.08
N SER A 115 16.26 -8.50 -12.82
CA SER A 115 16.75 -8.37 -14.19
C SER A 115 17.58 -7.11 -14.30
N THR A 116 18.84 -7.27 -14.66
CA THR A 116 19.78 -6.20 -14.98
C THR A 116 20.28 -6.36 -16.41
N PRO A 117 20.97 -5.39 -17.01
CA PRO A 117 21.55 -5.54 -18.34
C PRO A 117 22.53 -6.72 -18.47
N LEU A 118 23.22 -7.05 -17.39
CA LEU A 118 24.28 -8.05 -17.37
C LEU A 118 23.83 -9.41 -16.84
N VAL A 119 22.88 -9.43 -15.88
CA VAL A 119 22.54 -10.64 -15.14
C VAL A 119 21.03 -10.71 -14.89
N LYS A 120 20.50 -11.92 -14.96
CA LYS A 120 19.15 -12.25 -14.50
C LYS A 120 19.24 -13.38 -13.50
N TYR A 121 18.58 -13.22 -12.35
CA TYR A 121 18.53 -14.26 -11.32
C TYR A 121 17.18 -14.25 -10.60
N ILE A 122 16.93 -15.32 -9.86
CA ILE A 122 15.70 -15.49 -9.09
C ILE A 122 16.10 -15.90 -7.68
N ASP A 123 15.75 -15.05 -6.70
CA ASP A 123 15.80 -15.43 -5.30
C ASP A 123 14.55 -16.28 -5.00
N LYS A 124 14.75 -17.43 -4.38
CA LYS A 124 13.70 -18.45 -4.17
C LYS A 124 13.47 -18.72 -2.68
N ASN A 125 12.45 -19.52 -2.41
CA ASN A 125 12.11 -19.95 -1.06
C ASN A 125 11.91 -18.76 -0.10
N CYS A 126 11.40 -17.65 -0.63
CA CYS A 126 11.17 -16.45 0.15
C CYS A 126 10.08 -16.68 1.19
N LYS A 127 10.32 -16.23 2.41
CA LYS A 127 9.37 -16.30 3.53
C LYS A 127 9.18 -14.91 4.09
N LYS A 128 7.91 -14.55 4.39
CA LYS A 128 7.61 -13.33 5.15
C LYS A 128 8.13 -13.49 6.58
N ILE A 129 8.78 -12.43 7.07
CA ILE A 129 9.20 -12.34 8.47
C ILE A 129 8.17 -11.45 9.17
N SER A 130 7.40 -12.02 10.08
CA SER A 130 6.56 -11.24 11.00
C SER A 130 7.47 -10.63 12.07
N ARG A 131 7.35 -9.34 12.27
CA ARG A 131 7.96 -8.64 13.42
C ARG A 131 7.05 -8.69 14.61
#